data_c8129004db367a487400f5a66b3391df
#
_entry.id   c8129004db367a487400f5a66b3391df
#
_cell.length_a   1.000
_cell.length_b   1.000
_cell.length_c   1.000
_cell.angle_alpha   90.00
_cell.angle_beta   90.00
_cell.angle_gamma   90.00
#
_symmetry.space_group_name_H-M   'P 1'
#
loop_
_entity.id
_entity.type
_entity.pdbx_description
1 polymer ?
#
loop_
_entity_poly.entity_id
_entity_poly.type
_entity_poly.pdbx_seq_one_letter_code
_entity_poly.pdbx_strand_id
1 'polypeptide(L)'
;MDKKTLEEVVNFVKQPDIKSAFETSDFDYIYDAANSRSEFFNSLVTLFCLEANINPLKYIDNVPVNYCNLNTHFSDPADPYKKYLENLVIPDNIKAIHKNAFHDCKQIRTLTISEGVETIGDSAFYGCVRLKKLYLPSTLTRIGNYAFYAIPTTLLAIEYNGTVEQFKQIQKAPFWWDGFDNITVSCTDGEYVE
;
A
#
# COMPACT_ATOMS: atom_id res chain seq x y z
N MET A 1 -18.10 -10.93 13.46
CA MET A 1 -17.23 -12.12 13.62
C MET A 1 -16.18 -11.76 14.66
N ASP A 2 -15.87 -12.63 15.61
CA ASP A 2 -14.80 -12.32 16.58
C ASP A 2 -13.40 -12.53 15.94
N LYS A 3 -12.38 -11.98 16.60
CA LYS A 3 -11.00 -11.99 16.07
C LYS A 3 -10.45 -13.42 15.87
N LYS A 4 -10.80 -14.35 16.78
CA LYS A 4 -10.33 -15.74 16.71
C LYS A 4 -10.94 -16.46 15.53
N THR A 5 -12.25 -16.30 15.32
CA THR A 5 -12.96 -16.87 14.15
C THR A 5 -12.39 -16.35 12.84
N LEU A 6 -12.02 -15.06 12.79
CA LEU A 6 -11.40 -14.50 11.60
C LEU A 6 -9.99 -15.08 11.34
N GLU A 7 -9.15 -15.19 12.38
CA GLU A 7 -7.82 -15.80 12.24
C GLU A 7 -7.93 -17.25 11.74
N GLU A 8 -8.93 -18.00 12.21
CA GLU A 8 -9.23 -19.34 11.72
C GLU A 8 -9.66 -19.33 10.24
N VAL A 9 -10.53 -18.41 9.84
CA VAL A 9 -10.98 -18.27 8.43
C VAL A 9 -9.82 -17.86 7.55
N VAL A 10 -9.02 -16.87 7.93
CA VAL A 10 -7.85 -16.43 7.16
C VAL A 10 -6.83 -17.57 7.01
N ASN A 11 -6.56 -18.30 8.09
CA ASN A 11 -5.64 -19.44 8.04
C ASN A 11 -6.21 -20.59 7.19
N PHE A 12 -7.53 -20.84 7.25
CA PHE A 12 -8.19 -21.81 6.40
C PHE A 12 -8.08 -21.45 4.90
N VAL A 13 -8.38 -20.21 4.56
CA VAL A 13 -8.29 -19.72 3.16
C VAL A 13 -6.85 -19.77 2.63
N LYS A 14 -5.84 -19.64 3.51
CA LYS A 14 -4.42 -19.73 3.15
C LYS A 14 -3.90 -21.15 2.91
N GLN A 15 -4.66 -22.19 3.24
CA GLN A 15 -4.24 -23.58 2.99
C GLN A 15 -4.09 -23.82 1.47
N PRO A 16 -3.03 -24.54 1.03
CA PRO A 16 -2.71 -24.68 -0.39
C PRO A 16 -3.82 -25.34 -1.24
N ASP A 17 -4.54 -26.30 -0.67
CA ASP A 17 -5.68 -26.99 -1.29
C ASP A 17 -6.90 -26.09 -1.42
N ILE A 18 -7.19 -25.27 -0.41
CA ILE A 18 -8.27 -24.29 -0.44
C ILE A 18 -7.91 -23.16 -1.41
N LYS A 19 -6.69 -22.67 -1.36
CA LYS A 19 -6.19 -21.68 -2.31
C LYS A 19 -6.33 -22.19 -3.75
N SER A 20 -5.97 -23.44 -4.00
CA SER A 20 -6.14 -24.08 -5.32
C SER A 20 -7.62 -24.20 -5.73
N ALA A 21 -8.52 -24.50 -4.80
CA ALA A 21 -9.95 -24.57 -5.08
C ALA A 21 -10.56 -23.22 -5.46
N PHE A 22 -10.13 -22.12 -4.82
CA PHE A 22 -10.53 -20.76 -5.23
C PHE A 22 -9.97 -20.36 -6.59
N GLU A 23 -8.82 -20.93 -7.00
CA GLU A 23 -8.21 -20.71 -8.30
C GLU A 23 -8.98 -21.35 -9.46
N THR A 24 -9.88 -22.29 -9.17
CA THR A 24 -10.66 -23.05 -10.17
C THR A 24 -12.16 -22.76 -10.18
N SER A 25 -12.65 -21.89 -9.30
CA SER A 25 -14.07 -21.54 -9.19
C SER A 25 -14.40 -20.20 -9.87
N ASP A 26 -15.64 -20.07 -10.34
CA ASP A 26 -16.19 -18.92 -11.11
C ASP A 26 -16.32 -17.62 -10.28
N PHE A 27 -15.21 -17.14 -9.70
CA PHE A 27 -15.16 -15.79 -9.13
C PHE A 27 -14.62 -14.78 -10.15
N ASP A 28 -15.04 -14.91 -11.40
CA ASP A 28 -14.50 -14.18 -12.56
C ASP A 28 -14.46 -12.66 -12.36
N TYR A 29 -15.46 -12.07 -11.72
CA TYR A 29 -15.50 -10.61 -11.54
C TYR A 29 -14.44 -10.07 -10.57
N ILE A 30 -14.00 -10.86 -9.57
CA ILE A 30 -12.90 -10.47 -8.66
C ILE A 30 -11.57 -10.81 -9.33
N TYR A 31 -11.53 -11.89 -10.07
CA TYR A 31 -10.35 -12.35 -10.80
C TYR A 31 -9.96 -11.37 -11.92
N ASP A 32 -10.92 -10.83 -12.66
CA ASP A 32 -10.68 -9.82 -13.70
C ASP A 32 -10.09 -8.51 -13.16
N ALA A 33 -10.33 -8.19 -11.89
CA ALA A 33 -9.74 -7.03 -11.22
C ALA A 33 -8.29 -7.31 -10.74
N ALA A 34 -7.91 -8.57 -10.57
CA ALA A 34 -6.61 -8.99 -10.05
C ALA A 34 -5.69 -9.40 -11.21
N ASN A 35 -4.45 -8.85 -11.24
CA ASN A 35 -3.49 -9.19 -12.30
C ASN A 35 -2.71 -10.48 -12.01
N SER A 36 -2.96 -11.13 -10.90
CA SER A 36 -2.32 -12.37 -10.50
C SER A 36 -3.15 -13.12 -9.45
N ARG A 37 -2.91 -14.42 -9.33
CA ARG A 37 -3.53 -15.27 -8.29
C ARG A 37 -3.24 -14.80 -6.87
N SER A 38 -2.02 -14.31 -6.62
CA SER A 38 -1.62 -13.75 -5.33
C SER A 38 -2.41 -12.49 -4.99
N GLU A 39 -2.66 -11.65 -5.98
CA GLU A 39 -3.44 -10.43 -5.83
C GLU A 39 -4.92 -10.72 -5.54
N PHE A 40 -5.51 -11.67 -6.24
CA PHE A 40 -6.86 -12.16 -5.95
C PHE A 40 -7.00 -12.63 -4.49
N PHE A 41 -6.06 -13.44 -4.04
CA PHE A 41 -6.05 -13.96 -2.68
C PHE A 41 -5.93 -12.86 -1.63
N ASN A 42 -5.02 -11.91 -1.83
CA ASN A 42 -4.87 -10.76 -0.93
C ASN A 42 -6.11 -9.87 -0.92
N SER A 43 -6.80 -9.71 -2.06
CA SER A 43 -8.07 -9.00 -2.14
C SER A 43 -9.17 -9.68 -1.34
N LEU A 44 -9.27 -11.00 -1.43
CA LEU A 44 -10.25 -11.79 -0.68
C LEU A 44 -10.01 -11.70 0.83
N VAL A 45 -8.77 -11.87 1.28
CA VAL A 45 -8.39 -11.70 2.70
C VAL A 45 -8.71 -10.29 3.18
N THR A 46 -8.43 -9.28 2.35
CA THR A 46 -8.76 -7.89 2.64
C THR A 46 -10.25 -7.70 2.88
N LEU A 47 -11.12 -8.20 2.01
CA LEU A 47 -12.57 -8.09 2.16
C LEU A 47 -13.06 -8.76 3.46
N PHE A 48 -12.60 -9.97 3.77
CA PHE A 48 -12.97 -10.64 5.02
C PHE A 48 -12.53 -9.88 6.26
N CYS A 49 -11.33 -9.32 6.25
CA CYS A 49 -10.83 -8.51 7.36
C CYS A 49 -11.66 -7.23 7.55
N LEU A 50 -12.02 -6.56 6.45
CA LEU A 50 -12.84 -5.35 6.47
C LEU A 50 -14.24 -5.63 7.04
N GLU A 51 -14.91 -6.69 6.62
CA GLU A 51 -16.22 -7.10 7.18
C GLU A 51 -16.16 -7.39 8.68
N ALA A 52 -15.01 -7.90 9.14
CA ALA A 52 -14.80 -8.18 10.56
C ALA A 52 -14.28 -6.98 11.36
N ASN A 53 -14.15 -5.82 10.76
CA ASN A 53 -13.58 -4.60 11.37
C ASN A 53 -12.13 -4.79 11.87
N ILE A 54 -11.29 -5.47 11.08
CA ILE A 54 -9.88 -5.74 11.38
C ILE A 54 -9.00 -5.16 10.28
N ASN A 55 -7.83 -4.62 10.66
CA ASN A 55 -6.87 -4.12 9.67
C ASN A 55 -6.32 -5.28 8.83
N PRO A 56 -6.65 -5.36 7.52
CA PRO A 56 -6.25 -6.46 6.65
C PRO A 56 -4.76 -6.51 6.38
N LEU A 57 -4.02 -5.41 6.48
CA LEU A 57 -2.59 -5.35 6.19
C LEU A 57 -1.75 -6.28 7.06
N LYS A 58 -2.29 -6.74 8.20
CA LYS A 58 -1.63 -7.73 9.06
C LYS A 58 -1.69 -9.16 8.53
N TYR A 59 -2.53 -9.42 7.53
CA TYR A 59 -2.85 -10.78 7.06
C TYR A 59 -2.53 -11.01 5.59
N ILE A 60 -2.03 -10.00 4.89
CA ILE A 60 -1.64 -10.08 3.48
C ILE A 60 -0.14 -9.83 3.33
N ASP A 61 0.47 -10.40 2.31
CA ASP A 61 1.90 -10.23 2.01
C ASP A 61 2.16 -9.07 1.07
N ASN A 62 1.14 -8.71 0.26
CA ASN A 62 1.20 -7.62 -0.70
C ASN A 62 -0.10 -6.82 -0.65
N VAL A 63 -0.01 -5.50 -0.72
CA VAL A 63 -1.20 -4.67 -0.83
C VAL A 63 -1.77 -4.78 -2.24
N PRO A 64 -3.01 -5.27 -2.41
CA PRO A 64 -3.60 -5.53 -3.72
C PRO A 64 -3.88 -4.24 -4.50
N VAL A 65 -4.11 -4.39 -5.80
CA VAL A 65 -4.60 -3.32 -6.67
C VAL A 65 -5.91 -2.75 -6.12
N ASN A 66 -6.03 -1.43 -6.17
CA ASN A 66 -7.24 -0.72 -5.73
C ASN A 66 -7.68 -1.06 -4.29
N TYR A 67 -6.71 -1.26 -3.37
CA TYR A 67 -6.99 -1.55 -1.95
C TYR A 67 -8.05 -0.62 -1.35
N CYS A 68 -7.98 0.68 -1.62
CA CYS A 68 -8.98 1.64 -1.15
C CYS A 68 -10.35 1.46 -1.79
N ASN A 69 -10.44 0.88 -2.99
CA ASN A 69 -11.70 0.65 -3.69
C ASN A 69 -12.36 -0.68 -3.29
N LEU A 70 -11.64 -1.59 -2.66
CA LEU A 70 -12.20 -2.83 -2.12
C LEU A 70 -13.19 -2.55 -0.98
N ASN A 71 -13.07 -1.40 -0.34
CA ASN A 71 -14.00 -0.96 0.68
C ASN A 71 -14.73 0.31 0.23
N THR A 72 -15.98 0.17 -0.22
CA THR A 72 -16.86 1.29 -0.61
C THR A 72 -17.21 2.20 0.58
N HIS A 73 -16.97 1.75 1.82
CA HIS A 73 -17.25 2.50 3.04
C HIS A 73 -16.18 3.57 3.35
N PHE A 74 -15.00 3.55 2.74
CA PHE A 74 -13.97 4.58 2.97
C PHE A 74 -14.40 6.00 2.63
N SER A 75 -15.47 6.17 1.88
CA SER A 75 -16.11 7.47 1.63
C SER A 75 -17.00 7.95 2.79
N ASP A 76 -17.46 7.05 3.67
CA ASP A 76 -18.29 7.40 4.80
C ASP A 76 -17.46 8.10 5.90
N PRO A 77 -17.83 9.32 6.34
CA PRO A 77 -17.16 10.00 7.44
C PRO A 77 -17.17 9.23 8.77
N ALA A 78 -18.15 8.34 8.95
CA ALA A 78 -18.32 7.53 10.16
C ALA A 78 -17.55 6.20 10.10
N ASP A 79 -16.89 5.87 8.98
CA ASP A 79 -16.18 4.61 8.83
C ASP A 79 -15.04 4.49 9.85
N PRO A 80 -15.04 3.45 10.70
CA PRO A 80 -14.02 3.24 11.71
C PRO A 80 -12.60 3.00 11.11
N TYR A 81 -12.51 2.62 9.83
CA TYR A 81 -11.22 2.43 9.12
C TYR A 81 -10.59 3.73 8.68
N LYS A 82 -11.35 4.82 8.56
CA LYS A 82 -10.83 6.12 8.15
C LYS A 82 -9.64 6.56 9.00
N LYS A 83 -9.68 6.28 10.32
CA LYS A 83 -8.58 6.58 11.23
C LYS A 83 -7.28 5.83 10.89
N TYR A 84 -7.39 4.60 10.34
CA TYR A 84 -6.20 3.82 9.93
C TYR A 84 -5.60 4.36 8.65
N LEU A 85 -6.42 4.92 7.75
CA LEU A 85 -5.94 5.55 6.54
C LEU A 85 -5.33 6.94 6.78
N GLU A 86 -5.81 7.69 7.77
CA GLU A 86 -5.25 9.02 8.05
C GLU A 86 -3.77 8.96 8.43
N ASN A 87 -3.38 7.96 9.22
CA ASN A 87 -2.00 7.64 9.58
C ASN A 87 -1.71 6.20 9.15
N LEU A 88 -1.56 6.02 7.85
CA LEU A 88 -1.38 4.70 7.25
C LEU A 88 0.02 4.16 7.55
N VAL A 89 0.05 2.98 8.13
CA VAL A 89 1.28 2.20 8.32
C VAL A 89 1.19 0.94 7.48
N ILE A 90 2.10 0.79 6.53
CA ILE A 90 2.32 -0.47 5.79
C ILE A 90 3.28 -1.31 6.64
N PRO A 91 2.83 -2.45 7.20
CA PRO A 91 3.65 -3.23 8.12
C PRO A 91 4.76 -4.02 7.41
N ASP A 92 5.68 -4.56 8.19
CA ASP A 92 6.91 -5.23 7.75
C ASP A 92 6.69 -6.61 7.07
N ASN A 93 5.51 -7.20 7.24
CA ASN A 93 5.12 -8.41 6.52
C ASN A 93 4.80 -8.16 5.02
N ILE A 94 4.57 -6.91 4.63
CA ILE A 94 4.31 -6.54 3.24
C ILE A 94 5.63 -6.44 2.46
N LYS A 95 5.70 -7.11 1.31
CA LYS A 95 6.85 -7.07 0.39
C LYS A 95 6.64 -6.11 -0.77
N ALA A 96 5.41 -6.01 -1.26
CA ALA A 96 5.09 -5.15 -2.38
C ALA A 96 3.77 -4.41 -2.18
N ILE A 97 3.76 -3.15 -2.62
CA ILE A 97 2.54 -2.36 -2.77
C ILE A 97 2.23 -2.34 -4.26
N HIS A 98 1.11 -2.94 -4.67
CA HIS A 98 0.77 -3.08 -6.07
C HIS A 98 0.34 -1.75 -6.72
N LYS A 99 0.24 -1.75 -8.04
CA LYS A 99 -0.23 -0.59 -8.80
C LYS A 99 -1.62 -0.16 -8.32
N ASN A 100 -1.87 1.15 -8.26
CA ASN A 100 -3.13 1.76 -7.86
C ASN A 100 -3.62 1.37 -6.45
N ALA A 101 -2.84 0.73 -5.58
CA ALA A 101 -3.30 0.21 -4.30
C ALA A 101 -4.02 1.26 -3.44
N PHE A 102 -3.45 2.46 -3.35
CA PHE A 102 -4.00 3.59 -2.58
C PHE A 102 -4.30 4.80 -3.47
N HIS A 103 -4.62 4.55 -4.75
CA HIS A 103 -4.98 5.60 -5.69
C HIS A 103 -6.17 6.43 -5.18
N ASP A 104 -6.05 7.76 -5.19
CA ASP A 104 -7.06 8.71 -4.69
C ASP A 104 -7.45 8.55 -3.20
N CYS A 105 -6.61 7.93 -2.38
CA CYS A 105 -6.82 7.85 -0.94
C CYS A 105 -6.59 9.22 -0.27
N LYS A 106 -7.54 10.13 -0.44
CA LYS A 106 -7.48 11.52 0.02
C LYS A 106 -7.48 11.69 1.55
N GLN A 107 -7.63 10.62 2.30
CA GLN A 107 -7.60 10.61 3.77
C GLN A 107 -6.18 10.57 4.33
N ILE A 108 -5.22 9.99 3.58
CA ILE A 108 -3.86 9.77 4.06
C ILE A 108 -3.15 11.10 4.31
N ARG A 109 -2.72 11.31 5.57
CA ARG A 109 -1.92 12.46 6.01
C ARG A 109 -0.47 12.07 6.31
N THR A 110 -0.32 10.91 6.92
CA THR A 110 0.99 10.33 7.21
C THR A 110 1.04 8.93 6.62
N LEU A 111 2.08 8.65 5.87
CA LEU A 111 2.35 7.33 5.32
C LEU A 111 3.69 6.84 5.86
N THR A 112 3.64 5.73 6.60
CA THR A 112 4.82 5.01 7.03
C THR A 112 4.90 3.68 6.31
N ILE A 113 5.94 3.48 5.53
CA ILE A 113 6.24 2.21 4.87
C ILE A 113 7.36 1.56 5.68
N SER A 114 7.04 0.42 6.32
CA SER A 114 7.98 -0.27 7.22
C SER A 114 9.08 -0.99 6.45
N GLU A 115 10.16 -1.31 7.16
CA GLU A 115 11.23 -2.15 6.63
C GLU A 115 10.66 -3.51 6.16
N GLY A 116 11.23 -4.04 5.08
CA GLY A 116 10.75 -5.24 4.42
C GLY A 116 9.96 -4.98 3.15
N VAL A 117 9.38 -3.78 2.96
CA VAL A 117 8.78 -3.40 1.68
C VAL A 117 9.89 -3.09 0.68
N GLU A 118 9.86 -3.76 -0.45
CA GLU A 118 10.89 -3.69 -1.49
C GLU A 118 10.42 -2.91 -2.72
N THR A 119 9.09 -2.91 -2.98
CA THR A 119 8.56 -2.29 -4.20
C THR A 119 7.29 -1.50 -3.97
N ILE A 120 7.20 -0.33 -4.63
CA ILE A 120 6.00 0.49 -4.74
C ILE A 120 5.60 0.52 -6.22
N GLY A 121 4.39 0.07 -6.52
CA GLY A 121 3.86 -0.04 -7.88
C GLY A 121 3.45 1.29 -8.50
N ASP A 122 3.13 1.24 -9.79
CA ASP A 122 2.70 2.40 -10.55
C ASP A 122 1.42 3.00 -9.96
N SER A 123 1.37 4.32 -9.83
CA SER A 123 0.23 5.08 -9.29
C SER A 123 -0.25 4.61 -7.90
N ALA A 124 0.59 3.92 -7.13
CA ALA A 124 0.18 3.31 -5.85
C ALA A 124 -0.43 4.33 -4.88
N PHE A 125 0.09 5.54 -4.82
CA PHE A 125 -0.40 6.64 -3.99
C PHE A 125 -0.76 7.89 -4.81
N TYR A 126 -1.08 7.70 -6.10
CA TYR A 126 -1.54 8.79 -6.97
C TYR A 126 -2.73 9.52 -6.33
N GLY A 127 -2.71 10.85 -6.33
CA GLY A 127 -3.84 11.64 -5.84
C GLY A 127 -4.07 11.61 -4.32
N CYS A 128 -3.10 11.18 -3.52
CA CYS A 128 -3.13 11.28 -2.06
C CYS A 128 -2.91 12.74 -1.61
N VAL A 129 -3.82 13.62 -1.99
CA VAL A 129 -3.69 15.10 -1.91
C VAL A 129 -3.57 15.69 -0.50
N ARG A 130 -3.72 14.90 0.54
CA ARG A 130 -3.55 15.33 1.95
C ARG A 130 -2.29 14.82 2.60
N LEU A 131 -1.46 14.06 1.88
CA LEU A 131 -0.22 13.51 2.40
C LEU A 131 0.73 14.65 2.81
N LYS A 132 1.22 14.59 4.06
CA LYS A 132 2.10 15.59 4.66
C LYS A 132 3.44 15.02 5.09
N LYS A 133 3.47 13.73 5.42
CA LYS A 133 4.67 13.02 5.86
C LYS A 133 4.76 11.66 5.19
N LEU A 134 5.93 11.36 4.66
CA LEU A 134 6.24 10.10 4.01
C LEU A 134 7.52 9.52 4.61
N TYR A 135 7.41 8.32 5.18
CA TYR A 135 8.54 7.56 5.70
C TYR A 135 8.80 6.36 4.80
N LEU A 136 10.00 6.29 4.23
CA LEU A 136 10.42 5.25 3.29
C LEU A 136 11.47 4.33 3.94
N PRO A 137 11.37 3.00 3.76
CA PRO A 137 12.30 2.03 4.33
C PRO A 137 13.60 1.91 3.53
N SER A 138 14.68 1.51 4.19
CA SER A 138 15.98 1.24 3.56
C SER A 138 15.95 0.03 2.60
N THR A 139 14.96 -0.85 2.76
CA THR A 139 14.76 -2.05 1.92
C THR A 139 14.16 -1.74 0.55
N LEU A 140 13.75 -0.50 0.30
CA LEU A 140 13.08 -0.11 -0.95
C LEU A 140 14.07 -0.17 -2.13
N THR A 141 13.71 -0.92 -3.16
CA THR A 141 14.52 -1.11 -4.38
C THR A 141 13.89 -0.47 -5.61
N ARG A 142 12.54 -0.32 -5.64
CA ARG A 142 11.83 0.22 -6.79
C ARG A 142 10.65 1.09 -6.41
N ILE A 143 10.49 2.21 -7.15
CA ILE A 143 9.30 3.07 -7.13
C ILE A 143 8.77 3.19 -8.56
N GLY A 144 7.51 2.85 -8.75
CA GLY A 144 6.82 2.84 -10.04
C GLY A 144 6.46 4.23 -10.56
N ASN A 145 5.97 4.25 -11.79
CA ASN A 145 5.57 5.49 -12.46
C ASN A 145 4.33 6.11 -11.78
N TYR A 146 4.33 7.42 -11.61
CA TYR A 146 3.26 8.17 -10.93
C TYR A 146 2.96 7.70 -9.50
N ALA A 147 3.87 6.98 -8.84
CA ALA A 147 3.63 6.40 -7.53
C ALA A 147 3.18 7.43 -6.50
N PHE A 148 3.76 8.63 -6.53
CA PHE A 148 3.44 9.77 -5.66
C PHE A 148 3.08 11.02 -6.46
N TYR A 149 2.35 10.86 -7.56
CA TYR A 149 1.91 11.97 -8.39
C TYR A 149 0.68 12.68 -7.80
N ALA A 150 0.49 13.97 -8.11
CA ALA A 150 -0.59 14.81 -7.60
C ALA A 150 -0.64 14.91 -6.06
N ILE A 151 0.55 14.90 -5.42
CA ILE A 151 0.72 15.16 -4.00
C ILE A 151 1.23 16.59 -3.81
N PRO A 152 0.65 17.40 -2.88
CA PRO A 152 1.09 18.78 -2.68
C PRO A 152 2.52 18.84 -2.16
N THR A 153 3.45 19.35 -2.94
CA THR A 153 4.88 19.43 -2.61
C THR A 153 5.19 20.33 -1.41
N THR A 154 4.41 21.40 -1.22
CA THR A 154 4.64 22.40 -0.17
C THR A 154 4.42 21.90 1.27
N LEU A 155 3.91 20.69 1.44
CA LEU A 155 3.51 20.16 2.75
C LEU A 155 4.19 18.84 3.10
N LEU A 156 5.07 18.30 2.23
CA LEU A 156 5.61 16.96 2.39
C LEU A 156 7.00 16.98 3.00
N ALA A 157 7.14 16.33 4.16
CA ALA A 157 8.42 15.87 4.65
C ALA A 157 8.61 14.41 4.20
N ILE A 158 9.70 14.14 3.47
CA ILE A 158 10.11 12.78 3.08
C ILE A 158 11.32 12.40 3.93
N GLU A 159 11.17 11.32 4.65
CA GLU A 159 12.24 10.70 5.43
C GLU A 159 12.55 9.32 4.87
N TYR A 160 13.81 9.04 4.61
CA TYR A 160 14.29 7.75 4.13
C TYR A 160 15.23 7.13 5.17
N ASN A 161 14.95 5.89 5.58
CA ASN A 161 15.70 5.18 6.60
C ASN A 161 16.99 4.52 6.08
N GLY A 162 17.66 5.15 5.15
CA GLY A 162 18.93 4.75 4.56
C GLY A 162 19.79 5.96 4.26
N THR A 163 20.96 5.73 3.65
CA THR A 163 21.89 6.78 3.26
C THR A 163 21.46 7.46 1.95
N VAL A 164 21.98 8.64 1.67
CA VAL A 164 21.81 9.35 0.39
C VAL A 164 22.20 8.46 -0.78
N GLU A 165 23.31 7.72 -0.65
CA GLU A 165 23.77 6.82 -1.71
C GLU A 165 22.82 5.66 -1.94
N GLN A 166 22.24 5.07 -0.89
CA GLN A 166 21.22 4.03 -1.00
C GLN A 166 19.96 4.58 -1.69
N PHE A 167 19.52 5.80 -1.35
CA PHE A 167 18.36 6.41 -2.00
C PHE A 167 18.56 6.62 -3.50
N LYS A 168 19.77 6.99 -3.93
CA LYS A 168 20.14 7.10 -5.35
C LYS A 168 20.06 5.78 -6.09
N GLN A 169 20.35 4.65 -5.44
CA GLN A 169 20.30 3.31 -6.01
C GLN A 169 18.88 2.78 -6.25
N ILE A 170 17.86 3.38 -5.62
CA ILE A 170 16.47 2.99 -5.85
C ILE A 170 16.12 3.22 -7.33
N GLN A 171 15.58 2.19 -7.99
CA GLN A 171 15.05 2.29 -9.34
C GLN A 171 13.76 3.11 -9.34
N LYS A 172 13.87 4.39 -9.60
CA LYS A 172 12.74 5.33 -9.69
C LYS A 172 12.31 5.46 -11.16
N ALA A 173 11.01 5.25 -11.44
CA ALA A 173 10.45 5.54 -12.75
C ALA A 173 10.47 7.06 -13.03
N PRO A 174 10.51 7.52 -14.32
CA PRO A 174 10.72 8.93 -14.65
C PRO A 174 9.75 9.93 -14.01
N PHE A 175 8.52 9.51 -13.74
CA PHE A 175 7.47 10.33 -13.14
C PHE A 175 6.99 9.75 -11.80
N TRP A 176 7.90 9.16 -11.01
CA TRP A 176 7.54 8.59 -9.71
C TRP A 176 6.99 9.64 -8.74
N TRP A 177 7.38 10.89 -8.94
CA TRP A 177 7.00 12.08 -8.20
C TRP A 177 6.32 13.11 -9.12
N ASP A 178 5.61 14.10 -8.60
CA ASP A 178 4.76 15.06 -9.34
C ASP A 178 5.55 16.07 -10.21
N GLY A 179 6.85 16.06 -10.17
CA GLY A 179 7.69 16.87 -11.07
C GLY A 179 7.64 18.40 -10.86
N PHE A 180 7.00 18.88 -9.82
CA PHE A 180 7.05 20.27 -9.42
C PHE A 180 8.18 20.48 -8.42
N ASP A 181 9.26 21.10 -8.90
CA ASP A 181 10.40 21.57 -8.12
C ASP A 181 11.12 20.54 -7.22
N ASN A 182 12.35 20.82 -6.91
CA ASN A 182 13.28 20.00 -6.14
C ASN A 182 12.63 19.35 -4.92
N ILE A 183 12.51 18.03 -4.90
CA ILE A 183 12.15 17.32 -3.67
C ILE A 183 13.39 17.22 -2.79
N THR A 184 13.18 17.38 -1.49
CA THR A 184 14.21 17.12 -0.49
C THR A 184 13.82 15.88 0.29
N VAL A 185 14.73 14.91 0.34
CA VAL A 185 14.57 13.67 1.12
C VAL A 185 15.63 13.65 2.21
N SER A 186 15.18 13.65 3.46
CA SER A 186 16.08 13.51 4.62
C SER A 186 16.50 12.06 4.76
N CYS A 187 17.79 11.79 4.65
CA CYS A 187 18.42 10.49 4.81
C CYS A 187 19.19 10.42 6.13
N THR A 188 19.67 9.24 6.51
CA THR A 188 20.40 9.05 7.79
C THR A 188 21.74 9.79 7.86
N ASP A 189 22.33 10.12 6.72
CA ASP A 189 23.66 10.75 6.59
C ASP A 189 23.63 12.12 5.90
N GLY A 190 22.45 12.67 5.59
CA GLY A 190 22.30 13.96 4.94
C GLY A 190 20.98 14.12 4.19
N GLU A 191 20.94 15.08 3.26
CA GLU A 191 19.78 15.36 2.43
C GLU A 191 20.06 15.00 0.96
N TYR A 192 19.09 14.38 0.32
CA TYR A 192 19.04 14.19 -1.13
C TYR A 192 18.12 15.26 -1.73
N VAL A 193 18.59 15.96 -2.74
CA VAL A 193 17.83 16.97 -3.49
C VAL A 193 17.83 16.55 -4.96
N GLU A 194 16.64 16.42 -5.54
CA GLU A 194 16.44 16.08 -6.96
C GLU A 194 15.94 17.29 -7.73
#